data_58a0164b1c78626808467afaf35b069a
#
_entry.id   58a0164b1c78626808467afaf35b069a
#
_cell.length_a   1.000
_cell.length_b   1.000
_cell.length_c   1.000
_cell.angle_alpha   90.00
_cell.angle_beta   90.00
_cell.angle_gamma   90.00
#
_symmetry.space_group_name_H-M   'P 1'
#
loop_
_entity.id
_entity.type
_entity.pdbx_description
1 polymer ?
#
loop_
_entity_poly.entity_id
_entity_poly.type
_entity_poly.pdbx_seq_one_letter_code
_entity_poly.pdbx_strand_id
1 'polypeptide(L)'
;RRIPVMIEVKGTKGKLIKKNKSNEIELVTIWQKDGAISKATGQPTHKAGEKNYKTIQEYAVNGAVHYANAILTETDYTEVIAIGVNGYELDDNSTYREFEAYYISNKNNKIPKKIVWFKDLSFLKHDNIDSLVNTLDKLVLSEQELEALARKTEATLEEKIKSIHQSLYDNVQLKTALSTNEKLYLFCGLIMAGLKTPGCHTLEPNELLGNDNEFNNDGTHILNNISSFLQAKNCAKVKVDMVIGLLENVFKKPILWRPKNGESLLKALFKQVKTDIIPCLESNLHLDFTGRILNSLNDWVSIDNDAANDVVLTPRYVT
;
A
#
# COMPACT_ATOMS: atom_id res chain seq x y z
N ARG A 1 11.36 19.99 -20.82
CA ARG A 1 11.23 18.86 -19.93
C ARG A 1 12.07 19.11 -18.66
N ARG A 2 11.50 18.95 -17.49
CA ARG A 2 12.20 19.09 -16.19
C ARG A 2 12.09 17.76 -15.47
N ILE A 3 13.24 17.13 -15.19
CA ILE A 3 13.31 15.82 -14.55
C ILE A 3 14.17 15.98 -13.29
N PRO A 4 13.58 15.94 -12.09
CA PRO A 4 14.35 15.89 -10.84
C PRO A 4 15.26 14.67 -10.79
N VAL A 5 16.41 14.81 -10.17
CA VAL A 5 17.34 13.71 -9.90
C VAL A 5 17.44 13.53 -8.39
N MET A 6 17.01 12.40 -7.88
CA MET A 6 17.13 12.02 -6.48
C MET A 6 18.36 11.12 -6.32
N ILE A 7 19.30 11.54 -5.50
CA ILE A 7 20.52 10.78 -5.23
C ILE A 7 20.59 10.42 -3.74
N GLU A 8 20.73 9.14 -3.44
CA GLU A 8 20.97 8.63 -2.09
C GLU A 8 22.31 7.91 -2.04
N VAL A 9 23.12 8.23 -1.02
CA VAL A 9 24.48 7.70 -0.89
C VAL A 9 24.61 6.89 0.40
N LYS A 10 25.22 5.71 0.31
CA LYS A 10 25.60 4.88 1.46
C LYS A 10 27.10 4.59 1.45
N GLY A 11 27.64 4.31 2.64
CA GLY A 11 29.07 4.08 2.86
C GLY A 11 29.41 2.69 3.41
N THR A 12 28.57 1.70 3.20
CA THR A 12 28.73 0.36 3.81
C THR A 12 28.63 -0.73 2.76
N LYS A 13 29.51 -1.72 2.83
CA LYS A 13 29.52 -2.87 1.93
C LYS A 13 28.15 -3.55 1.82
N GLY A 14 27.70 -3.81 0.58
CA GLY A 14 26.45 -4.50 0.30
C GLY A 14 25.18 -3.69 0.54
N LYS A 15 25.29 -2.36 0.65
CA LYS A 15 24.13 -1.46 0.90
C LYS A 15 23.69 -0.66 -0.33
N LEU A 16 23.98 -1.16 -1.54
CA LEU A 16 23.49 -0.52 -2.76
C LEU A 16 21.97 -0.72 -2.94
N ILE A 17 21.52 -1.98 -2.99
CA ILE A 17 20.11 -2.32 -3.28
C ILE A 17 19.67 -3.56 -2.52
N LYS A 18 18.43 -3.56 -2.06
CA LYS A 18 17.73 -4.73 -1.53
C LYS A 18 16.46 -4.99 -2.34
N LYS A 19 16.28 -6.24 -2.74
CA LYS A 19 15.10 -6.70 -3.48
C LYS A 19 14.29 -7.67 -2.63
N ASN A 20 12.98 -7.68 -2.86
CA ASN A 20 12.05 -8.64 -2.26
C ASN A 20 12.12 -10.02 -2.96
N LYS A 21 11.31 -10.98 -2.51
CA LYS A 21 11.23 -12.33 -3.09
C LYS A 21 10.79 -12.34 -4.56
N SER A 22 10.08 -11.31 -5.01
CA SER A 22 9.63 -11.12 -6.39
C SER A 22 10.66 -10.39 -7.27
N ASN A 23 11.90 -10.18 -6.76
CA ASN A 23 12.97 -9.44 -7.43
C ASN A 23 12.67 -7.95 -7.69
N GLU A 24 11.73 -7.37 -6.96
CA GLU A 24 11.37 -5.95 -7.00
C GLU A 24 12.13 -5.18 -5.92
N ILE A 25 12.34 -3.87 -6.12
CA ILE A 25 12.98 -3.00 -5.13
C ILE A 25 12.10 -2.94 -3.87
N GLU A 26 12.63 -3.45 -2.75
CA GLU A 26 11.89 -3.45 -1.48
C GLU A 26 11.81 -2.02 -0.93
N LEU A 27 10.61 -1.51 -0.73
CA LEU A 27 10.38 -0.19 -0.13
C LEU A 27 9.99 -0.32 1.35
N VAL A 28 9.08 0.52 1.83
CA VAL A 28 8.57 0.46 3.20
C VAL A 28 7.72 -0.80 3.37
N THR A 29 8.03 -1.60 4.39
CA THR A 29 7.28 -2.80 4.76
C THR A 29 6.56 -2.58 6.10
N ILE A 30 5.94 -3.62 6.63
CA ILE A 30 5.27 -3.61 7.93
C ILE A 30 5.99 -4.60 8.87
N TRP A 31 6.27 -4.19 10.10
CA TRP A 31 6.80 -5.09 11.11
C TRP A 31 5.78 -6.19 11.45
N GLN A 32 6.18 -7.44 11.30
CA GLN A 32 5.30 -8.59 11.55
C GLN A 32 5.22 -8.96 13.03
N LYS A 33 6.21 -8.56 13.83
CA LYS A 33 6.33 -8.86 15.27
C LYS A 33 6.89 -7.66 16.01
N ASP A 34 6.65 -7.61 17.30
CA ASP A 34 7.28 -6.62 18.17
C ASP A 34 8.81 -6.78 18.17
N GLY A 35 9.50 -5.66 18.25
CA GLY A 35 10.95 -5.62 18.38
C GLY A 35 11.44 -5.99 19.78
N ALA A 36 12.75 -6.11 19.93
CA ALA A 36 13.36 -6.34 21.21
C ALA A 36 13.08 -5.19 22.19
N ILE A 37 12.97 -5.50 23.47
CA ILE A 37 12.80 -4.50 24.52
C ILE A 37 14.07 -3.65 24.63
N SER A 38 13.91 -2.35 24.45
CA SER A 38 15.00 -1.38 24.61
C SER A 38 15.40 -1.28 26.08
N LYS A 39 16.68 -1.47 26.38
CA LYS A 39 17.22 -1.32 27.74
C LYS A 39 17.07 0.11 28.27
N ALA A 40 17.02 1.11 27.40
CA ALA A 40 16.91 2.50 27.78
C ALA A 40 15.48 2.94 28.11
N THR A 41 14.48 2.38 27.42
CA THR A 41 13.08 2.82 27.55
C THR A 41 12.15 1.77 28.17
N GLY A 42 12.56 0.52 28.26
CA GLY A 42 11.72 -0.59 28.69
C GLY A 42 10.58 -0.94 27.73
N GLN A 43 10.55 -0.34 26.54
CA GLN A 43 9.53 -0.53 25.50
C GLN A 43 10.11 -1.28 24.29
N PRO A 44 9.29 -1.98 23.50
CA PRO A 44 9.73 -2.55 22.23
C PRO A 44 10.30 -1.47 21.31
N THR A 45 11.36 -1.78 20.57
CA THR A 45 11.97 -0.87 19.59
C THR A 45 11.04 -0.55 18.41
N HIS A 46 10.05 -1.36 18.16
CA HIS A 46 8.94 -1.19 17.23
C HIS A 46 7.82 -2.17 17.60
N LYS A 47 6.61 -1.89 17.18
CA LYS A 47 5.45 -2.77 17.38
C LYS A 47 5.07 -3.47 16.06
N ALA A 48 4.49 -4.65 16.18
CA ALA A 48 3.85 -5.31 15.05
C ALA A 48 2.78 -4.41 14.44
N GLY A 49 2.77 -4.29 13.10
CA GLY A 49 1.86 -3.38 12.39
C GLY A 49 2.43 -1.99 12.10
N GLU A 50 3.51 -1.58 12.73
CA GLU A 50 4.19 -0.31 12.39
C GLU A 50 4.94 -0.39 11.08
N LYS A 51 5.09 0.77 10.40
CA LYS A 51 5.87 0.88 9.17
C LYS A 51 7.34 0.62 9.45
N ASN A 52 7.93 -0.25 8.65
CA ASN A 52 9.34 -0.59 8.71
C ASN A 52 10.09 0.19 7.62
N TYR A 53 10.79 1.21 8.01
CA TYR A 53 11.61 2.06 7.14
C TYR A 53 13.06 1.57 7.00
N LYS A 54 13.44 0.47 7.64
CA LYS A 54 14.83 0.00 7.71
C LYS A 54 15.46 -0.16 6.34
N THR A 55 14.74 -0.76 5.40
CA THR A 55 15.28 -1.01 4.05
C THR A 55 15.59 0.29 3.31
N ILE A 56 14.70 1.27 3.33
CA ILE A 56 14.94 2.56 2.64
C ILE A 56 16.01 3.41 3.36
N GLN A 57 16.21 3.21 4.65
CA GLN A 57 17.27 3.88 5.41
C GLN A 57 18.65 3.26 5.16
N GLU A 58 18.73 1.94 4.98
CA GLU A 58 19.99 1.22 4.87
C GLU A 58 20.52 1.11 3.44
N TYR A 59 19.66 1.06 2.43
CA TYR A 59 20.05 0.80 1.04
C TYR A 59 19.86 2.02 0.16
N ALA A 60 20.91 2.36 -0.62
CA ALA A 60 20.96 3.57 -1.42
C ALA A 60 19.83 3.64 -2.48
N VAL A 61 19.68 2.60 -3.30
CA VAL A 61 18.63 2.57 -4.33
C VAL A 61 17.24 2.60 -3.73
N ASN A 62 17.02 1.85 -2.64
CA ASN A 62 15.71 1.76 -1.99
C ASN A 62 15.28 3.13 -1.41
N GLY A 63 16.22 3.86 -0.81
CA GLY A 63 16.01 5.23 -0.35
C GLY A 63 15.72 6.18 -1.51
N ALA A 64 16.56 6.19 -2.55
CA ALA A 64 16.39 7.05 -3.72
C ALA A 64 15.03 6.83 -4.41
N VAL A 65 14.61 5.58 -4.60
CA VAL A 65 13.31 5.24 -5.21
C VAL A 65 12.14 5.64 -4.31
N HIS A 66 12.27 5.46 -3.00
CA HIS A 66 11.24 5.90 -2.05
C HIS A 66 11.00 7.41 -2.13
N TYR A 67 12.06 8.22 -2.09
CA TYR A 67 11.96 9.67 -2.18
C TYR A 67 11.53 10.14 -3.57
N ALA A 68 11.94 9.46 -4.65
CA ALA A 68 11.46 9.74 -6.00
C ALA A 68 9.93 9.53 -6.11
N ASN A 69 9.39 8.45 -5.51
CA ASN A 69 7.96 8.24 -5.42
C ASN A 69 7.24 9.33 -4.62
N ALA A 70 7.85 9.83 -3.54
CA ALA A 70 7.30 10.95 -2.78
C ALA A 70 7.24 12.24 -3.63
N ILE A 71 8.28 12.54 -4.41
CA ILE A 71 8.28 13.68 -5.35
C ILE A 71 7.12 13.55 -6.35
N LEU A 72 6.91 12.38 -6.96
CA LEU A 72 5.82 12.16 -7.91
C LEU A 72 4.42 12.22 -7.28
N THR A 73 4.33 12.04 -5.96
CA THR A 73 3.04 12.07 -5.25
C THR A 73 2.70 13.44 -4.69
N GLU A 74 3.71 14.17 -4.20
CA GLU A 74 3.52 15.43 -3.44
C GLU A 74 3.81 16.68 -4.28
N THR A 75 4.23 16.53 -5.55
CA THR A 75 4.57 17.65 -6.45
C THR A 75 3.98 17.45 -7.85
N ASP A 76 4.07 18.49 -8.69
CA ASP A 76 3.62 18.45 -10.09
C ASP A 76 4.59 17.75 -11.06
N TYR A 77 5.70 17.21 -10.56
CA TYR A 77 6.61 16.45 -11.41
C TYR A 77 5.98 15.10 -11.82
N THR A 78 6.12 14.76 -13.09
CA THR A 78 5.55 13.53 -13.68
C THR A 78 6.58 12.43 -13.87
N GLU A 79 7.86 12.75 -13.70
CA GLU A 79 8.99 11.84 -13.91
C GLU A 79 10.19 12.26 -13.03
N VAL A 80 10.96 11.27 -12.57
CA VAL A 80 12.13 11.43 -11.69
C VAL A 80 13.19 10.39 -12.06
N ILE A 81 14.46 10.76 -11.96
CA ILE A 81 15.58 9.81 -11.97
C ILE A 81 16.01 9.56 -10.53
N ALA A 82 15.97 8.31 -10.09
CA ALA A 82 16.46 7.89 -8.78
C ALA A 82 17.82 7.20 -8.92
N ILE A 83 18.84 7.68 -8.19
CA ILE A 83 20.21 7.15 -8.25
C ILE A 83 20.62 6.73 -6.84
N GLY A 84 20.91 5.45 -6.66
CA GLY A 84 21.57 4.95 -5.47
C GLY A 84 23.07 4.83 -5.71
N VAL A 85 23.88 5.39 -4.84
CA VAL A 85 25.35 5.31 -4.85
C VAL A 85 25.80 4.63 -3.57
N ASN A 86 26.69 3.65 -3.69
CA ASN A 86 27.33 3.05 -2.53
C ASN A 86 28.83 3.06 -2.72
N GLY A 87 29.59 3.56 -1.72
CA GLY A 87 31.03 3.63 -1.76
C GLY A 87 31.61 3.33 -0.38
N TYR A 88 32.56 2.39 -0.32
CA TYR A 88 33.20 1.99 0.93
C TYR A 88 34.68 1.67 0.71
N GLU A 89 35.44 1.74 1.78
CA GLU A 89 36.86 1.42 1.79
C GLU A 89 37.05 -0.10 1.87
N LEU A 90 38.00 -0.62 1.09
CA LEU A 90 38.42 -2.01 1.12
C LEU A 90 39.58 -2.22 2.09
N ASP A 91 39.87 -3.46 2.44
CA ASP A 91 40.95 -3.83 3.38
C ASP A 91 42.35 -3.36 2.94
N ASP A 92 42.54 -3.10 1.66
CA ASP A 92 43.76 -2.56 1.05
C ASP A 92 43.80 -1.03 0.97
N ASN A 93 42.88 -0.34 1.66
CA ASN A 93 42.66 1.11 1.63
C ASN A 93 42.23 1.66 0.25
N SER A 94 41.89 0.82 -0.70
CA SER A 94 41.29 1.26 -1.95
C SER A 94 39.78 1.52 -1.76
N THR A 95 39.19 2.36 -2.61
CA THR A 95 37.75 2.70 -2.52
C THR A 95 36.98 1.91 -3.58
N TYR A 96 36.01 1.12 -3.13
CA TYR A 96 35.00 0.51 -4.01
C TYR A 96 33.84 1.47 -4.20
N ARG A 97 33.34 1.60 -5.43
CA ARG A 97 32.18 2.43 -5.77
C ARG A 97 31.26 1.69 -6.71
N GLU A 98 29.99 1.73 -6.42
CA GLU A 98 28.93 1.17 -7.24
C GLU A 98 27.72 2.11 -7.25
N PHE A 99 26.95 2.12 -8.33
CA PHE A 99 25.71 2.86 -8.42
C PHE A 99 24.72 2.15 -9.33
N GLU A 100 23.46 2.43 -9.10
CA GLU A 100 22.38 2.09 -10.01
C GLU A 100 21.43 3.30 -10.16
N ALA A 101 20.97 3.52 -11.39
CA ALA A 101 20.03 4.58 -11.72
C ALA A 101 18.72 3.98 -12.26
N TYR A 102 17.61 4.60 -11.86
CA TYR A 102 16.26 4.17 -12.24
C TYR A 102 15.44 5.35 -12.71
N TYR A 103 14.70 5.16 -13.79
CA TYR A 103 13.69 6.07 -14.27
C TYR A 103 12.35 5.69 -13.66
N ILE A 104 11.64 6.68 -13.09
CA ILE A 104 10.34 6.50 -12.46
C ILE A 104 9.42 7.57 -13.01
N SER A 105 8.25 7.19 -13.51
CA SER A 105 7.28 8.12 -14.05
C SER A 105 5.84 7.72 -13.76
N ASN A 106 4.95 8.70 -13.75
CA ASN A 106 3.52 8.45 -13.63
C ASN A 106 3.00 7.63 -14.82
N LYS A 107 3.58 7.81 -16.03
CA LYS A 107 3.26 7.00 -17.21
C LYS A 107 3.57 5.53 -17.05
N ASN A 108 4.55 5.17 -16.23
CA ASN A 108 4.93 3.80 -15.91
C ASN A 108 4.29 3.30 -14.60
N ASN A 109 3.24 3.93 -14.10
CA ASN A 109 2.63 3.62 -12.81
C ASN A 109 3.65 3.62 -11.66
N LYS A 110 4.64 4.52 -11.73
CA LYS A 110 5.74 4.65 -10.76
C LYS A 110 6.62 3.39 -10.63
N ILE A 111 6.55 2.47 -11.61
CA ILE A 111 7.41 1.27 -11.62
C ILE A 111 8.83 1.69 -12.02
N PRO A 112 9.84 1.44 -11.16
CA PRO A 112 11.21 1.79 -11.47
C PRO A 112 11.76 1.00 -12.65
N LYS A 113 12.26 1.69 -13.70
CA LYS A 113 12.94 1.09 -14.84
C LYS A 113 14.42 1.38 -14.76
N LYS A 114 15.25 0.34 -14.68
CA LYS A 114 16.70 0.49 -14.57
C LYS A 114 17.28 1.15 -15.83
N ILE A 115 18.10 2.18 -15.62
CA ILE A 115 18.88 2.82 -16.68
C ILE A 115 20.20 2.06 -16.77
N VAL A 116 20.33 1.14 -17.75
CA VAL A 116 21.45 0.15 -17.81
C VAL A 116 22.65 0.60 -18.64
N TRP A 117 22.58 1.77 -19.26
CA TRP A 117 23.52 2.16 -20.32
C TRP A 117 24.78 2.87 -19.83
N PHE A 118 24.82 3.34 -18.58
CA PHE A 118 25.90 4.19 -18.09
C PHE A 118 26.83 3.43 -17.11
N LYS A 119 28.14 3.64 -17.28
CA LYS A 119 29.14 3.09 -16.38
C LYS A 119 29.47 4.02 -15.20
N ASP A 120 29.09 5.29 -15.33
CA ASP A 120 29.31 6.35 -14.33
C ASP A 120 28.20 7.41 -14.43
N LEU A 121 28.28 8.47 -13.62
CA LEU A 121 27.30 9.56 -13.60
C LEU A 121 27.50 10.57 -14.76
N SER A 122 28.36 10.30 -15.74
CA SER A 122 28.60 11.20 -16.88
C SER A 122 27.35 11.43 -17.74
N PHE A 123 26.37 10.55 -17.67
CA PHE A 123 25.07 10.73 -18.35
C PHE A 123 24.30 11.98 -17.92
N LEU A 124 24.61 12.54 -16.74
CA LEU A 124 24.05 13.80 -16.26
C LEU A 124 24.77 15.04 -16.81
N LYS A 125 25.87 14.87 -17.55
CA LYS A 125 26.56 15.99 -18.19
C LYS A 125 25.75 16.54 -19.34
N HIS A 126 25.90 17.85 -19.58
CA HIS A 126 25.18 18.57 -20.63
C HIS A 126 25.28 17.90 -22.02
N ASP A 127 26.46 17.43 -22.40
CA ASP A 127 26.71 16.81 -23.71
C ASP A 127 26.00 15.47 -23.89
N ASN A 128 25.53 14.85 -22.82
CA ASN A 128 24.85 13.55 -22.83
C ASN A 128 23.33 13.66 -22.62
N ILE A 129 22.80 14.88 -22.42
CA ILE A 129 21.38 15.06 -22.07
C ILE A 129 20.45 14.54 -23.16
N ASP A 130 20.73 14.78 -24.44
CA ASP A 130 19.88 14.28 -25.53
C ASP A 130 19.87 12.75 -25.58
N SER A 131 21.02 12.13 -25.38
CA SER A 131 21.12 10.67 -25.28
C SER A 131 20.37 10.11 -24.07
N LEU A 132 20.42 10.82 -22.95
CA LEU A 132 19.66 10.46 -21.74
C LEU A 132 18.16 10.55 -22.03
N VAL A 133 17.66 11.66 -22.56
CA VAL A 133 16.25 11.85 -22.90
C VAL A 133 15.75 10.75 -23.84
N ASN A 134 16.49 10.47 -24.91
CA ASN A 134 16.15 9.38 -25.84
C ASN A 134 16.11 7.99 -25.16
N THR A 135 16.97 7.77 -24.17
CA THR A 135 16.97 6.54 -23.38
C THR A 135 15.74 6.46 -22.47
N LEU A 136 15.40 7.56 -21.80
CA LEU A 136 14.22 7.62 -20.91
C LEU A 136 12.92 7.41 -21.71
N ASP A 137 12.82 7.97 -22.93
CA ASP A 137 11.65 7.79 -23.80
C ASP A 137 11.44 6.31 -24.19
N LYS A 138 12.53 5.55 -24.35
CA LYS A 138 12.46 4.10 -24.61
C LYS A 138 12.09 3.29 -23.35
N LEU A 139 12.23 3.85 -22.15
CA LEU A 139 11.83 3.21 -20.89
C LEU A 139 10.36 3.48 -20.53
N VAL A 140 9.65 4.32 -21.29
CA VAL A 140 8.20 4.48 -21.15
C VAL A 140 7.53 3.21 -21.65
N LEU A 141 6.68 2.63 -20.79
CA LEU A 141 5.93 1.42 -21.12
C LEU A 141 4.91 1.69 -22.21
N SER A 142 4.77 0.76 -23.14
CA SER A 142 3.69 0.75 -24.11
C SER A 142 2.35 0.49 -23.42
N GLU A 143 1.27 0.86 -24.08
CA GLU A 143 -0.09 0.62 -23.61
C GLU A 143 -0.35 -0.87 -23.33
N GLN A 144 0.16 -1.77 -24.18
CA GLN A 144 0.07 -3.22 -24.00
C GLN A 144 0.82 -3.72 -22.76
N GLU A 145 2.01 -3.17 -22.48
CA GLU A 145 2.77 -3.53 -21.27
C GLU A 145 2.09 -3.03 -20.00
N LEU A 146 1.49 -1.83 -20.03
CA LEU A 146 0.70 -1.28 -18.94
C LEU A 146 -0.53 -2.15 -18.65
N GLU A 147 -1.22 -2.58 -19.72
CA GLU A 147 -2.37 -3.49 -19.60
C GLU A 147 -1.99 -4.86 -19.03
N ALA A 148 -0.88 -5.42 -19.47
CA ALA A 148 -0.37 -6.70 -18.94
C ALA A 148 0.00 -6.59 -17.45
N LEU A 149 0.60 -5.47 -17.04
CA LEU A 149 0.90 -5.19 -15.64
C LEU A 149 -0.39 -5.01 -14.81
N ALA A 150 -1.37 -4.30 -15.35
CA ALA A 150 -2.67 -4.12 -14.71
C ALA A 150 -3.34 -5.47 -14.45
N ARG A 151 -3.40 -6.34 -15.46
CA ARG A 151 -3.96 -7.71 -15.32
C ARG A 151 -3.22 -8.54 -14.27
N LYS A 152 -1.89 -8.45 -14.22
CA LYS A 152 -1.10 -9.15 -13.20
C LYS A 152 -1.40 -8.65 -11.80
N THR A 153 -1.51 -7.33 -11.64
CA THR A 153 -1.86 -6.71 -10.35
C THR A 153 -3.26 -7.10 -9.90
N GLU A 154 -4.22 -7.14 -10.84
CA GLU A 154 -5.57 -7.61 -10.59
C GLU A 154 -5.60 -9.04 -10.08
N ALA A 155 -4.95 -9.97 -10.78
CA ALA A 155 -4.91 -11.38 -10.36
C ALA A 155 -4.33 -11.51 -8.95
N THR A 156 -3.25 -10.76 -8.65
CA THR A 156 -2.65 -10.74 -7.30
C THR A 156 -3.61 -10.17 -6.25
N LEU A 157 -4.35 -9.12 -6.59
CA LEU A 157 -5.33 -8.51 -5.69
C LEU A 157 -6.50 -9.47 -5.45
N GLU A 158 -7.02 -10.12 -6.50
CA GLU A 158 -8.08 -11.12 -6.39
C GLU A 158 -7.68 -12.29 -5.47
N GLU A 159 -6.46 -12.82 -5.61
CA GLU A 159 -5.95 -13.87 -4.72
C GLU A 159 -5.90 -13.40 -3.26
N LYS A 160 -5.42 -12.19 -3.01
CA LYS A 160 -5.33 -11.63 -1.66
C LYS A 160 -6.71 -11.41 -1.04
N ILE A 161 -7.65 -10.85 -1.80
CA ILE A 161 -9.03 -10.65 -1.35
C ILE A 161 -9.68 -12.02 -1.05
N LYS A 162 -9.48 -13.01 -1.92
CA LYS A 162 -9.98 -14.38 -1.71
C LYS A 162 -9.41 -14.99 -0.43
N SER A 163 -8.12 -14.80 -0.17
CA SER A 163 -7.47 -15.28 1.07
C SER A 163 -8.08 -14.65 2.33
N ILE A 164 -8.31 -13.33 2.32
CA ILE A 164 -8.96 -12.64 3.45
C ILE A 164 -10.40 -13.11 3.62
N HIS A 165 -11.14 -13.21 2.52
CA HIS A 165 -12.51 -13.72 2.54
C HIS A 165 -12.58 -15.14 3.12
N GLN A 166 -11.68 -16.03 2.68
CA GLN A 166 -11.62 -17.39 3.19
C GLN A 166 -11.29 -17.42 4.68
N SER A 167 -10.36 -16.57 5.15
CA SER A 167 -10.06 -16.46 6.58
C SER A 167 -11.26 -15.97 7.40
N LEU A 168 -12.10 -15.10 6.85
CA LEU A 168 -13.36 -14.66 7.46
C LEU A 168 -14.42 -15.76 7.47
N TYR A 169 -14.46 -16.60 6.43
CA TYR A 169 -15.41 -17.72 6.32
C TYR A 169 -15.03 -18.92 7.21
N ASP A 170 -13.73 -19.22 7.29
CA ASP A 170 -13.20 -20.33 8.07
C ASP A 170 -13.20 -20.00 9.57
N ASN A 171 -13.31 -18.71 9.94
CA ASN A 171 -13.49 -18.32 11.32
C ASN A 171 -14.90 -18.71 11.81
N VAL A 172 -14.97 -19.81 12.54
CA VAL A 172 -16.23 -20.40 13.05
C VAL A 172 -17.09 -19.38 13.80
N GLN A 173 -16.45 -18.42 14.51
CA GLN A 173 -17.13 -17.39 15.29
C GLN A 173 -17.78 -16.34 14.37
N LEU A 174 -17.15 -15.98 13.25
CA LEU A 174 -17.70 -15.00 12.30
C LEU A 174 -18.74 -15.64 11.38
N LYS A 175 -18.66 -16.93 11.14
CA LYS A 175 -19.60 -17.66 10.28
C LYS A 175 -21.05 -17.54 10.76
N THR A 176 -21.24 -17.54 12.07
CA THR A 176 -22.57 -17.44 12.72
C THR A 176 -22.93 -16.01 13.14
N ALA A 177 -21.93 -15.13 13.37
CA ALA A 177 -22.14 -13.79 13.91
C ALA A 177 -22.39 -12.71 12.84
N LEU A 178 -21.93 -12.94 11.60
CA LEU A 178 -22.06 -12.01 10.49
C LEU A 178 -22.76 -12.66 9.29
N SER A 179 -23.80 -11.98 8.81
CA SER A 179 -24.40 -12.30 7.51
C SER A 179 -23.41 -12.03 6.37
N THR A 180 -23.73 -12.52 5.19
CA THR A 180 -22.96 -12.30 3.97
C THR A 180 -22.75 -10.82 3.68
N ASN A 181 -23.80 -9.99 3.73
CA ASN A 181 -23.71 -8.54 3.52
C ASN A 181 -22.89 -7.85 4.60
N GLU A 182 -22.97 -8.27 5.84
CA GLU A 182 -22.17 -7.71 6.93
C GLU A 182 -20.67 -7.98 6.79
N LYS A 183 -20.28 -9.14 6.24
CA LYS A 183 -18.88 -9.43 5.88
C LYS A 183 -18.38 -8.51 4.78
N LEU A 184 -19.21 -8.22 3.78
CA LEU A 184 -18.90 -7.25 2.74
C LEU A 184 -18.73 -5.85 3.32
N TYR A 185 -19.66 -5.40 4.17
CA TYR A 185 -19.57 -4.09 4.84
C TYR A 185 -18.33 -3.98 5.73
N LEU A 186 -18.01 -5.05 6.46
CA LEU A 186 -16.77 -5.13 7.25
C LEU A 186 -15.54 -4.93 6.36
N PHE A 187 -15.44 -5.67 5.27
CA PHE A 187 -14.30 -5.59 4.36
C PHE A 187 -14.17 -4.21 3.69
N CYS A 188 -15.25 -3.67 3.14
CA CYS A 188 -15.27 -2.33 2.55
C CYS A 188 -14.92 -1.25 3.58
N GLY A 189 -15.43 -1.35 4.80
CA GLY A 189 -15.12 -0.42 5.88
C GLY A 189 -13.64 -0.45 6.26
N LEU A 190 -13.04 -1.63 6.37
CA LEU A 190 -11.60 -1.76 6.66
C LEU A 190 -10.73 -1.17 5.55
N ILE A 191 -11.11 -1.33 4.28
CA ILE A 191 -10.45 -0.67 3.15
C ILE A 191 -10.54 0.86 3.28
N MET A 192 -11.74 1.41 3.46
CA MET A 192 -11.93 2.87 3.60
C MET A 192 -11.11 3.45 4.75
N ALA A 193 -11.06 2.76 5.90
CA ALA A 193 -10.27 3.18 7.05
C ALA A 193 -8.75 3.15 6.79
N GLY A 194 -8.28 2.28 5.90
CA GLY A 194 -6.86 2.09 5.62
C GLY A 194 -6.30 2.97 4.50
N LEU A 195 -7.16 3.52 3.62
CA LEU A 195 -6.71 4.30 2.47
C LEU A 195 -6.14 5.66 2.87
N LYS A 196 -4.99 6.01 2.27
CA LYS A 196 -4.40 7.35 2.44
C LYS A 196 -5.22 8.38 1.67
N THR A 197 -5.63 9.45 2.36
CA THR A 197 -6.34 10.58 1.75
C THR A 197 -5.74 11.90 2.24
N PRO A 198 -5.41 12.84 1.32
CA PRO A 198 -4.90 14.15 1.71
C PRO A 198 -5.87 14.86 2.66
N GLY A 199 -5.34 15.48 3.72
CA GLY A 199 -6.15 16.19 4.72
C GLY A 199 -6.88 15.30 5.73
N CYS A 200 -6.69 13.98 5.66
CA CYS A 200 -7.27 13.03 6.61
C CYS A 200 -6.16 12.19 7.28
N HIS A 201 -6.32 11.93 8.57
CA HIS A 201 -5.45 10.98 9.27
C HIS A 201 -5.64 9.57 8.69
N THR A 202 -4.55 8.91 8.36
CA THR A 202 -4.57 7.52 7.91
C THR A 202 -4.44 6.60 9.11
N LEU A 203 -5.47 5.82 9.41
CA LEU A 203 -5.46 4.88 10.52
C LEU A 203 -4.37 3.82 10.34
N GLU A 204 -3.62 3.55 11.39
CA GLU A 204 -2.61 2.49 11.41
C GLU A 204 -2.99 1.39 12.42
N PRO A 205 -2.62 0.12 12.17
CA PRO A 205 -3.03 -0.99 13.03
C PRO A 205 -2.62 -0.88 14.51
N ASN A 206 -1.53 -0.18 14.80
CA ASN A 206 -1.05 0.05 16.16
C ASN A 206 -1.92 1.05 16.98
N GLU A 207 -2.78 1.80 16.30
CA GLU A 207 -3.72 2.72 16.95
C GLU A 207 -4.97 2.00 17.48
N LEU A 208 -5.21 0.78 17.02
CA LEU A 208 -6.27 -0.09 17.51
C LEU A 208 -5.76 -0.81 18.77
N LEU A 209 -6.19 -0.33 19.93
CA LEU A 209 -5.63 -0.72 21.24
C LEU A 209 -6.33 -1.93 21.85
N GLY A 210 -7.44 -2.40 21.28
CA GLY A 210 -8.21 -3.52 21.84
C GLY A 210 -8.86 -3.16 23.18
N ASN A 211 -9.35 -1.94 23.32
CA ASN A 211 -10.04 -1.53 24.55
C ASN A 211 -11.37 -2.27 24.70
N ASP A 212 -11.61 -2.90 25.84
CA ASP A 212 -12.91 -3.52 26.17
C ASP A 212 -13.86 -2.48 26.79
N ASN A 213 -14.20 -1.47 25.97
CA ASN A 213 -15.11 -0.40 26.35
C ASN A 213 -16.10 -0.16 25.21
N GLU A 214 -17.39 -0.16 25.50
CA GLU A 214 -18.46 -0.05 24.51
C GLU A 214 -18.41 1.26 23.70
N PHE A 215 -17.96 2.35 24.30
CA PHE A 215 -17.92 3.67 23.68
C PHE A 215 -16.56 4.05 23.09
N ASN A 216 -15.49 3.37 23.49
CA ASN A 216 -14.13 3.65 23.06
C ASN A 216 -13.37 2.34 22.75
N ASN A 217 -13.73 1.74 21.64
CA ASN A 217 -13.15 0.47 21.15
C ASN A 217 -12.69 0.60 19.70
N ASP A 218 -12.03 -0.43 19.21
CA ASP A 218 -11.47 -0.45 17.86
C ASP A 218 -12.53 -0.21 16.77
N GLY A 219 -13.76 -0.69 16.95
CA GLY A 219 -14.87 -0.45 16.02
C GLY A 219 -15.25 1.03 15.94
N THR A 220 -15.32 1.73 17.08
CA THR A 220 -15.59 3.16 17.15
C THR A 220 -14.45 3.96 16.48
N HIS A 221 -13.18 3.58 16.72
CA HIS A 221 -12.03 4.23 16.08
C HIS A 221 -12.08 4.10 14.56
N ILE A 222 -12.38 2.91 14.05
CA ILE A 222 -12.51 2.67 12.60
C ILE A 222 -13.66 3.49 12.02
N LEU A 223 -14.85 3.52 12.65
CA LEU A 223 -16.00 4.29 12.16
C LEU A 223 -15.72 5.79 12.10
N ASN A 224 -15.05 6.34 13.12
CA ASN A 224 -14.66 7.75 13.16
C ASN A 224 -13.68 8.08 12.02
N ASN A 225 -12.71 7.19 11.75
CA ASN A 225 -11.78 7.36 10.65
C ASN A 225 -12.48 7.28 9.29
N ILE A 226 -13.42 6.34 9.09
CA ILE A 226 -14.25 6.26 7.87
C ILE A 226 -15.07 7.53 7.66
N SER A 227 -15.68 8.08 8.72
CA SER A 227 -16.41 9.34 8.64
C SER A 227 -15.51 10.47 8.15
N SER A 228 -14.32 10.60 8.73
CA SER A 228 -13.31 11.59 8.32
C SER A 228 -12.84 11.38 6.87
N PHE A 229 -12.63 10.15 6.45
CA PHE A 229 -12.30 9.79 5.07
C PHE A 229 -13.39 10.24 4.08
N LEU A 230 -14.66 9.93 4.35
CA LEU A 230 -15.77 10.30 3.49
C LEU A 230 -15.95 11.83 3.42
N GLN A 231 -15.75 12.54 4.52
CA GLN A 231 -15.78 14.00 4.56
C GLN A 231 -14.62 14.60 3.74
N ALA A 232 -13.41 14.08 3.87
CA ALA A 232 -12.26 14.50 3.08
C ALA A 232 -12.44 14.25 1.57
N LYS A 233 -13.28 13.28 1.19
CA LYS A 233 -13.71 13.03 -0.20
C LYS A 233 -14.89 13.92 -0.65
N ASN A 234 -15.27 14.92 0.15
CA ASN A 234 -16.40 15.82 -0.12
C ASN A 234 -17.75 15.09 -0.33
N CYS A 235 -17.95 13.96 0.33
CA CYS A 235 -19.23 13.27 0.32
C CYS A 235 -20.30 14.11 1.04
N ALA A 236 -21.51 14.20 0.47
CA ALA A 236 -22.61 14.90 1.10
C ALA A 236 -22.94 14.27 2.47
N LYS A 237 -23.21 15.09 3.48
CA LYS A 237 -23.47 14.66 4.86
C LYS A 237 -24.49 13.53 4.95
N VAL A 238 -25.59 13.63 4.21
CA VAL A 238 -26.64 12.59 4.18
C VAL A 238 -26.09 11.23 3.75
N LYS A 239 -25.16 11.21 2.76
CA LYS A 239 -24.50 9.97 2.32
C LYS A 239 -23.52 9.45 3.38
N VAL A 240 -22.78 10.34 4.04
CA VAL A 240 -21.88 9.96 5.15
C VAL A 240 -22.69 9.31 6.27
N ASP A 241 -23.78 9.96 6.73
CA ASP A 241 -24.63 9.45 7.80
C ASP A 241 -25.24 8.09 7.43
N MET A 242 -25.67 7.91 6.17
CA MET A 242 -26.22 6.64 5.69
C MET A 242 -25.16 5.53 5.70
N VAL A 243 -23.96 5.78 5.17
CA VAL A 243 -22.86 4.79 5.14
C VAL A 243 -22.44 4.43 6.56
N ILE A 244 -22.25 5.42 7.43
CA ILE A 244 -21.88 5.17 8.84
C ILE A 244 -22.96 4.36 9.55
N GLY A 245 -24.25 4.68 9.36
CA GLY A 245 -25.34 3.91 9.95
C GLY A 245 -25.39 2.44 9.52
N LEU A 246 -25.06 2.14 8.25
CA LEU A 246 -24.94 0.76 7.79
C LEU A 246 -23.73 0.03 8.44
N LEU A 247 -22.61 0.72 8.52
CA LEU A 247 -21.36 0.15 9.08
C LEU A 247 -21.42 -0.01 10.60
N GLU A 248 -22.15 0.84 11.32
CA GLU A 248 -22.34 0.72 12.77
C GLU A 248 -22.91 -0.64 13.17
N ASN A 249 -23.86 -1.17 12.40
CA ASN A 249 -24.46 -2.49 12.66
C ASN A 249 -23.43 -3.62 12.64
N VAL A 250 -22.31 -3.42 11.97
CA VAL A 250 -21.21 -4.39 11.88
C VAL A 250 -20.13 -4.08 12.91
N PHE A 251 -19.54 -2.88 12.84
CA PHE A 251 -18.36 -2.53 13.64
C PHE A 251 -18.62 -2.41 15.14
N LYS A 252 -19.88 -2.18 15.55
CA LYS A 252 -20.29 -2.18 16.96
C LYS A 252 -20.56 -3.59 17.53
N LYS A 253 -20.46 -4.67 16.73
CA LYS A 253 -20.64 -6.03 17.26
C LYS A 253 -19.52 -6.41 18.22
N PRO A 254 -19.82 -6.82 19.47
CA PRO A 254 -18.79 -7.12 20.47
C PRO A 254 -17.79 -8.20 20.07
N ILE A 255 -18.21 -9.16 19.24
CA ILE A 255 -17.34 -10.22 18.73
C ILE A 255 -16.16 -9.69 17.91
N LEU A 256 -16.30 -8.53 17.29
CA LEU A 256 -15.27 -7.92 16.43
C LEU A 256 -14.27 -7.08 17.22
N TRP A 257 -14.75 -6.28 18.17
CA TRP A 257 -13.89 -5.31 18.87
C TRP A 257 -13.44 -5.76 20.26
N ARG A 258 -14.12 -6.72 20.92
CA ARG A 258 -13.65 -7.23 22.20
C ARG A 258 -12.32 -7.98 22.04
N PRO A 259 -11.31 -7.61 22.84
CA PRO A 259 -10.01 -8.24 22.74
C PRO A 259 -10.03 -9.70 23.22
N LYS A 260 -9.33 -10.56 22.50
CA LYS A 260 -8.96 -11.90 22.94
C LYS A 260 -7.44 -11.96 22.97
N ASN A 261 -6.87 -12.33 24.10
CA ASN A 261 -5.42 -12.36 24.28
C ASN A 261 -4.72 -11.01 23.98
N GLY A 262 -5.39 -9.89 24.28
CA GLY A 262 -4.84 -8.55 24.11
C GLY A 262 -4.98 -7.95 22.69
N GLU A 263 -5.62 -8.64 21.76
CA GLU A 263 -5.86 -8.14 20.41
C GLU A 263 -7.33 -8.34 20.00
N SER A 264 -7.94 -7.31 19.36
CA SER A 264 -9.28 -7.44 18.81
C SER A 264 -9.23 -8.11 17.42
N LEU A 265 -10.32 -8.76 17.04
CA LEU A 265 -10.43 -9.34 15.71
C LEU A 265 -10.39 -8.26 14.63
N LEU A 266 -10.97 -7.06 14.89
CA LEU A 266 -10.89 -5.91 13.99
C LEU A 266 -9.45 -5.51 13.73
N LYS A 267 -8.60 -5.44 14.75
CA LYS A 267 -7.19 -5.12 14.60
C LYS A 267 -6.47 -6.15 13.74
N ALA A 268 -6.68 -7.43 13.97
CA ALA A 268 -6.06 -8.50 13.18
C ALA A 268 -6.46 -8.43 11.71
N LEU A 269 -7.75 -8.24 11.41
CA LEU A 269 -8.27 -8.08 10.05
C LEU A 269 -7.78 -6.79 9.39
N PHE A 270 -7.80 -5.67 10.12
CA PHE A 270 -7.32 -4.39 9.61
C PHE A 270 -5.83 -4.45 9.25
N LYS A 271 -5.02 -5.10 10.09
CA LYS A 271 -3.60 -5.34 9.80
C LYS A 271 -3.42 -6.12 8.49
N GLN A 272 -4.21 -7.15 8.27
CA GLN A 272 -4.16 -7.94 7.04
C GLN A 272 -4.57 -7.10 5.81
N VAL A 273 -5.67 -6.35 5.89
CA VAL A 273 -6.11 -5.44 4.82
C VAL A 273 -5.06 -4.37 4.54
N LYS A 274 -4.47 -3.77 5.58
CA LYS A 274 -3.43 -2.75 5.47
C LYS A 274 -2.15 -3.27 4.83
N THR A 275 -1.79 -4.53 5.08
CA THR A 275 -0.59 -5.17 4.54
C THR A 275 -0.79 -5.68 3.12
N ASP A 276 -1.94 -6.29 2.83
CA ASP A 276 -2.13 -7.07 1.61
C ASP A 276 -2.94 -6.35 0.54
N ILE A 277 -3.91 -5.51 0.94
CA ILE A 277 -4.86 -4.89 0.00
C ILE A 277 -4.51 -3.43 -0.27
N ILE A 278 -4.33 -2.61 0.77
CA ILE A 278 -4.11 -1.17 0.62
C ILE A 278 -2.95 -0.83 -0.31
N PRO A 279 -1.77 -1.47 -0.24
CA PRO A 279 -0.66 -1.16 -1.14
C PRO A 279 -1.00 -1.42 -2.61
N CYS A 280 -1.79 -2.46 -2.90
CA CYS A 280 -2.23 -2.75 -4.25
C CYS A 280 -3.18 -1.67 -4.79
N LEU A 281 -4.09 -1.17 -3.94
CA LEU A 281 -5.02 -0.11 -4.29
C LEU A 281 -4.30 1.24 -4.49
N GLU A 282 -3.44 1.62 -3.55
CA GLU A 282 -2.69 2.89 -3.62
C GLU A 282 -1.72 2.95 -4.80
N SER A 283 -1.12 1.83 -5.18
CA SER A 283 -0.22 1.75 -6.35
C SER A 283 -0.96 1.86 -7.68
N ASN A 284 -2.27 1.66 -7.72
CA ASN A 284 -3.05 1.54 -8.95
C ASN A 284 -4.37 2.34 -8.89
N LEU A 285 -4.36 3.51 -8.24
CA LEU A 285 -5.53 4.40 -8.10
C LEU A 285 -6.17 4.84 -9.42
N HIS A 286 -5.47 4.71 -10.55
CA HIS A 286 -5.97 5.03 -11.89
C HIS A 286 -6.78 3.90 -12.53
N LEU A 287 -6.74 2.69 -11.95
CA LEU A 287 -7.55 1.56 -12.41
C LEU A 287 -8.88 1.54 -11.66
N ASP A 288 -9.96 1.23 -12.35
CA ASP A 288 -11.26 1.04 -11.71
C ASP A 288 -11.29 -0.27 -10.90
N PHE A 289 -10.57 -0.27 -9.77
CA PHE A 289 -10.60 -1.40 -8.86
C PHE A 289 -11.91 -1.51 -8.08
N THR A 290 -12.65 -0.42 -7.94
CA THR A 290 -13.88 -0.41 -7.11
C THR A 290 -14.92 -1.34 -7.71
N GLY A 291 -15.19 -1.24 -9.00
CA GLY A 291 -16.12 -2.13 -9.70
C GLY A 291 -15.62 -3.59 -9.70
N ARG A 292 -14.31 -3.78 -9.84
CA ARG A 292 -13.70 -5.12 -9.89
C ARG A 292 -13.66 -5.81 -8.53
N ILE A 293 -13.34 -5.08 -7.45
CA ILE A 293 -13.44 -5.60 -6.08
C ILE A 293 -14.87 -6.01 -5.77
N LEU A 294 -15.85 -5.16 -6.11
CA LEU A 294 -17.25 -5.45 -5.91
C LEU A 294 -17.71 -6.69 -6.72
N ASN A 295 -17.26 -6.82 -7.97
CA ASN A 295 -17.56 -8.00 -8.79
C ASN A 295 -16.92 -9.27 -8.21
N SER A 296 -15.66 -9.22 -7.78
CA SER A 296 -14.98 -10.37 -7.15
C SER A 296 -15.64 -10.75 -5.83
N LEU A 297 -16.04 -9.78 -5.03
CA LEU A 297 -16.77 -10.02 -3.79
C LEU A 297 -18.16 -10.62 -4.07
N ASN A 298 -18.83 -10.18 -5.14
CA ASN A 298 -20.11 -10.74 -5.55
C ASN A 298 -20.00 -12.22 -5.93
N ASP A 299 -18.97 -12.59 -6.70
CA ASP A 299 -18.73 -13.97 -7.10
C ASP A 299 -18.48 -14.91 -5.91
N TRP A 300 -17.94 -14.38 -4.80
CA TRP A 300 -17.60 -15.18 -3.61
C TRP A 300 -18.65 -15.16 -2.53
N VAL A 301 -19.43 -14.10 -2.47
CA VAL A 301 -20.42 -13.88 -1.41
C VAL A 301 -21.79 -14.39 -1.85
N SER A 302 -21.94 -14.82 -3.13
CA SER A 302 -23.24 -15.15 -3.71
C SER A 302 -24.25 -14.07 -3.31
N ILE A 303 -23.94 -12.81 -3.62
CA ILE A 303 -24.92 -11.75 -3.48
C ILE A 303 -25.99 -12.16 -4.45
N ASP A 304 -27.06 -12.77 -3.94
CA ASP A 304 -28.25 -13.05 -4.74
C ASP A 304 -28.62 -11.73 -5.38
N ASN A 305 -28.63 -11.72 -6.73
CA ASN A 305 -29.21 -10.64 -7.50
C ASN A 305 -30.73 -10.67 -7.24
N ASP A 306 -31.10 -10.44 -6.00
CA ASP A 306 -32.48 -10.22 -5.68
C ASP A 306 -32.88 -8.94 -6.37
N ALA A 307 -33.79 -9.09 -7.33
CA ALA A 307 -34.40 -8.01 -8.09
C ALA A 307 -35.05 -6.91 -7.17
N ALA A 308 -35.06 -7.14 -5.87
CA ALA A 308 -35.54 -6.22 -4.85
C ALA A 308 -34.58 -5.06 -4.52
N ASN A 309 -33.29 -5.15 -4.89
CA ASN A 309 -32.29 -4.16 -4.45
C ASN A 309 -31.74 -3.25 -5.56
N ASP A 310 -32.23 -3.35 -6.80
CA ASP A 310 -31.82 -2.52 -7.96
C ASP A 310 -30.30 -2.38 -8.18
N VAL A 311 -29.47 -3.26 -7.60
CA VAL A 311 -28.02 -3.24 -7.80
C VAL A 311 -27.69 -4.18 -8.95
N VAL A 312 -27.68 -3.66 -10.15
CA VAL A 312 -27.17 -4.37 -11.33
C VAL A 312 -25.66 -4.11 -11.40
N LEU A 313 -24.86 -5.13 -11.06
CA LEU A 313 -23.42 -5.08 -11.30
C LEU A 313 -23.16 -5.26 -12.80
N THR A 314 -22.39 -4.35 -13.40
CA THR A 314 -22.02 -4.43 -14.81
C THR A 314 -21.15 -5.66 -15.03
N PRO A 315 -21.53 -6.58 -15.93
CA PRO A 315 -20.72 -7.77 -16.22
C PRO A 315 -19.32 -7.40 -16.73
N ARG A 316 -18.31 -8.22 -16.43
CA ARG A 316 -16.89 -8.00 -16.78
C ARG A 316 -16.63 -7.75 -18.27
N TYR A 317 -17.51 -8.17 -19.17
CA TYR A 317 -17.37 -8.01 -20.63
C TYR A 317 -18.05 -6.77 -21.19
N VAL A 318 -18.57 -5.89 -20.34
CA VAL A 318 -19.24 -4.63 -20.74
C VAL A 318 -18.41 -3.40 -20.35
N THR A 319 -17.31 -3.58 -19.63
CA THR A 319 -16.30 -2.55 -19.29
C THR A 319 -15.02 -2.86 -20.09
#